data_e151b1e7a5a890ff57b5ffa39dde2920
#
_entry.id   e151b1e7a5a890ff57b5ffa39dde2920
#
_cell.length_a   1.000
_cell.length_b   1.000
_cell.length_c   1.000
_cell.angle_alpha   90.00
_cell.angle_beta   90.00
_cell.angle_gamma   90.00
#
_symmetry.space_group_name_H-M   'P 1'
#
loop_
_entity.id
_entity.type
_entity.pdbx_description
1 polymer ?
#
loop_
_entity_poly.entity_id
_entity_poly.type
_entity_poly.pdbx_seq_one_letter_code
_entity_poly.pdbx_strand_id
1 'polypeptide(L)'
;MKTNKLAVYGTLRNGKRDLWKVNGFSLVFPGHRHYPAAMHDRKAKDMVVELIDVDEFDLASYDRYESIDTGLYERRMVKVHNKSDVIDAWMYTIGAALLQGTKVFEMVPKQDWMSKECLNLRK
;
A
#
# COMPACT_ATOMS: atom_id res chain seq x y z
N MET A 1 11.03 -22.34 -6.54
CA MET A 1 11.02 -21.25 -5.55
C MET A 1 9.58 -20.81 -5.29
N LYS A 2 9.20 -20.66 -4.03
CA LYS A 2 7.85 -20.27 -3.68
C LYS A 2 7.67 -18.77 -3.92
N THR A 3 6.63 -18.40 -4.66
CA THR A 3 6.29 -17.00 -4.87
C THR A 3 5.20 -16.57 -3.88
N ASN A 4 5.24 -15.29 -3.51
CA ASN A 4 4.25 -14.66 -2.66
C ASN A 4 3.55 -13.55 -3.46
N LYS A 5 2.38 -13.14 -3.00
CA LYS A 5 1.70 -11.97 -3.55
C LYS A 5 2.08 -10.73 -2.73
N LEU A 6 2.35 -9.64 -3.41
CA LEU A 6 2.55 -8.33 -2.79
C LEU A 6 1.46 -7.38 -3.30
N ALA A 7 0.72 -6.80 -2.37
CA ALA A 7 -0.30 -5.80 -2.68
C ALA A 7 0.40 -4.44 -2.82
N VAL A 8 0.32 -3.86 -4.01
CA VAL A 8 0.95 -2.58 -4.32
C VAL A 8 -0.11 -1.51 -4.55
N TYR A 9 0.08 -0.34 -3.97
CA TYR A 9 -0.93 0.72 -3.98
C TYR A 9 -0.41 2.04 -4.56
N GLY A 10 0.85 2.12 -4.92
CA GLY A 10 1.50 3.35 -5.38
C GLY A 10 2.29 3.16 -6.67
N THR A 11 3.56 3.55 -6.62
CA THR A 11 4.41 3.62 -7.83
C THR A 11 4.66 2.27 -8.51
N LEU A 12 4.49 1.15 -7.81
CA LEU A 12 4.62 -0.18 -8.41
C LEU A 12 3.38 -0.61 -9.19
N ARG A 13 2.29 0.15 -9.11
CA ARG A 13 1.10 -0.11 -9.92
C ARG A 13 1.37 0.26 -11.38
N ASN A 14 0.73 -0.48 -12.30
CA ASN A 14 0.81 -0.16 -13.73
C ASN A 14 -0.56 0.20 -14.34
N GLY A 15 -1.64 0.04 -13.59
CA GLY A 15 -2.99 0.35 -14.04
C GLY A 15 -3.60 -0.68 -15.00
N LYS A 16 -2.90 -1.80 -15.25
CA LYS A 16 -3.32 -2.83 -16.21
C LYS A 16 -3.70 -4.14 -15.57
N ARG A 17 -3.38 -4.34 -14.29
CA ARG A 17 -3.73 -5.55 -13.54
C ARG A 17 -5.14 -5.44 -13.00
N ASP A 18 -5.70 -6.59 -12.65
CA ASP A 18 -6.98 -6.61 -11.92
C ASP A 18 -6.87 -5.84 -10.62
N LEU A 19 -7.94 -5.14 -10.27
CA LEU A 19 -7.99 -4.37 -9.04
C LEU A 19 -8.51 -5.25 -7.90
N TRP A 20 -7.85 -5.12 -6.77
CA TRP A 20 -8.23 -5.76 -5.51
C TRP A 20 -8.43 -4.68 -4.46
N LYS A 21 -9.05 -5.04 -3.36
CA LYS A 21 -9.33 -4.10 -2.28
C LYS A 21 -8.88 -4.64 -0.94
N VAL A 22 -8.50 -3.72 -0.06
CA VAL A 22 -8.07 -4.04 1.30
C VAL A 22 -8.92 -3.23 2.27
N ASN A 23 -9.46 -3.90 3.30
CA ASN A 23 -10.15 -3.24 4.41
C ASN A 23 -9.19 -3.11 5.60
N GLY A 24 -9.45 -2.14 6.46
CA GLY A 24 -8.65 -1.94 7.66
C GLY A 24 -7.45 -1.02 7.49
N PHE A 25 -7.29 -0.41 6.30
CA PHE A 25 -6.21 0.53 6.01
C PHE A 25 -6.73 1.68 5.18
N SER A 26 -6.25 2.88 5.48
CA SER A 26 -6.50 4.08 4.68
C SER A 26 -5.26 4.42 3.87
N LEU A 27 -5.45 4.75 2.61
CA LEU A 27 -4.38 5.24 1.76
C LEU A 27 -4.25 6.75 1.99
N VAL A 28 -3.08 7.19 2.42
CA VAL A 28 -2.83 8.57 2.82
C VAL A 28 -1.55 9.11 2.22
N PHE A 29 -1.42 10.43 2.17
CA PHE A 29 -0.15 11.10 1.89
C PHE A 29 0.47 11.53 3.22
N PRO A 30 1.59 10.95 3.66
CA PRO A 30 2.22 11.36 4.90
C PRO A 30 2.90 12.72 4.75
N GLY A 31 2.43 13.71 5.50
CA GLY A 31 2.96 15.07 5.44
C GLY A 31 2.78 15.67 4.05
N HIS A 32 3.86 16.24 3.50
CA HIS A 32 3.86 16.85 2.17
C HIS A 32 4.41 15.92 1.09
N ARG A 33 4.44 14.62 1.35
CA ARG A 33 4.97 13.65 0.39
C ARG A 33 4.00 13.48 -0.78
N HIS A 34 4.56 13.16 -1.95
CA HIS A 34 3.79 13.00 -3.19
C HIS A 34 3.48 11.54 -3.51
N TYR A 35 3.80 10.63 -2.63
CA TYR A 35 3.50 9.21 -2.79
C TYR A 35 2.70 8.70 -1.60
N PRO A 36 1.82 7.70 -1.83
CA PRO A 36 0.90 7.26 -0.80
C PRO A 36 1.55 6.26 0.15
N ALA A 37 0.90 6.09 1.30
CA ALA A 37 1.24 5.05 2.26
C ALA A 37 -0.04 4.49 2.87
N ALA A 38 -0.02 3.21 3.23
CA ALA A 38 -1.15 2.55 3.88
C ALA A 38 -1.05 2.72 5.39
N MET A 39 -2.07 3.34 5.98
CA MET A 39 -2.14 3.58 7.42
C MET A 39 -3.23 2.69 8.03
N HIS A 40 -2.90 1.99 9.12
CA HIS A 40 -3.89 1.17 9.81
C HIS A 40 -5.07 2.03 10.27
N ASP A 41 -6.27 1.63 9.86
CA ASP A 41 -7.52 2.31 10.21
C ASP A 41 -8.63 1.27 10.22
N ARG A 42 -9.00 0.84 11.39
CA ARG A 42 -9.97 -0.24 11.60
C ARG A 42 -11.29 -0.03 10.87
N LYS A 43 -11.71 1.21 10.65
CA LYS A 43 -12.98 1.54 10.02
C LYS A 43 -12.89 1.72 8.51
N ALA A 44 -11.66 1.77 7.97
CA ALA A 44 -11.46 2.04 6.55
C ALA A 44 -11.78 0.81 5.70
N LYS A 45 -12.32 1.06 4.50
CA LYS A 45 -12.69 0.02 3.55
C LYS A 45 -12.27 0.41 2.14
N ASP A 46 -12.08 -0.62 1.31
CA ASP A 46 -11.95 -0.48 -0.14
C ASP A 46 -10.74 0.32 -0.62
N MET A 47 -9.61 0.19 0.09
CA MET A 47 -8.35 0.70 -0.44
C MET A 47 -7.95 -0.10 -1.68
N VAL A 48 -7.69 0.57 -2.79
CA VAL A 48 -7.43 -0.08 -4.08
C VAL A 48 -5.98 -0.47 -4.22
N VAL A 49 -5.74 -1.74 -4.53
CA VAL A 49 -4.40 -2.30 -4.75
C VAL A 49 -4.36 -3.14 -6.03
N GLU A 50 -3.16 -3.36 -6.53
CA GLU A 50 -2.86 -4.38 -7.53
C GLU A 50 -1.99 -5.44 -6.89
N LEU A 51 -1.94 -6.64 -7.45
CA LEU A 51 -1.12 -7.72 -6.91
C LEU A 51 0.02 -8.03 -7.88
N ILE A 52 1.21 -8.20 -7.33
CA ILE A 52 2.37 -8.68 -8.09
C ILE A 52 2.92 -9.93 -7.43
N ASP A 53 3.52 -10.80 -8.24
CA ASP A 53 4.23 -11.98 -7.74
C ASP A 53 5.64 -11.58 -7.36
N VAL A 54 6.06 -11.97 -6.17
CA VAL A 54 7.41 -11.68 -5.65
C VAL A 54 7.98 -12.94 -5.03
N ASP A 55 9.29 -13.13 -5.16
CA ASP A 55 10.01 -14.18 -4.44
C ASP A 55 10.68 -13.61 -3.18
N GLU A 56 11.40 -14.44 -2.45
CA GLU A 56 12.07 -14.00 -1.22
C GLU A 56 13.14 -12.95 -1.46
N PHE A 57 13.84 -13.02 -2.60
CA PHE A 57 14.84 -12.02 -2.97
C PHE A 57 14.20 -10.67 -3.26
N ASP A 58 13.08 -10.68 -3.98
CA ASP A 58 12.32 -9.46 -4.25
C ASP A 58 11.84 -8.83 -2.94
N LEU A 59 11.28 -9.62 -2.04
CA LEU A 59 10.81 -9.13 -0.74
C LEU A 59 11.96 -8.52 0.08
N ALA A 60 13.11 -9.18 0.10
CA ALA A 60 14.27 -8.65 0.83
C ALA A 60 14.73 -7.30 0.26
N SER A 61 14.69 -7.15 -1.07
CA SER A 61 15.03 -5.88 -1.73
C SER A 61 14.02 -4.78 -1.41
N TYR A 62 12.74 -5.09 -1.45
CA TYR A 62 11.69 -4.13 -1.09
C TYR A 62 11.77 -3.76 0.40
N ASP A 63 12.04 -4.72 1.28
CA ASP A 63 12.20 -4.46 2.70
C ASP A 63 13.30 -3.41 2.95
N ARG A 64 14.43 -3.52 2.26
CA ARG A 64 15.51 -2.54 2.37
C ARG A 64 15.08 -1.18 1.80
N TYR A 65 14.44 -1.17 0.66
CA TYR A 65 13.94 0.05 0.03
C TYR A 65 12.94 0.78 0.92
N GLU A 66 12.05 0.02 1.58
CA GLU A 66 11.01 0.57 2.46
C GLU A 66 11.53 0.86 3.88
N SER A 67 12.80 0.62 4.14
CA SER A 67 13.43 0.92 5.44
C SER A 67 12.72 0.25 6.61
N ILE A 68 12.45 -1.07 6.47
CA ILE A 68 11.78 -1.85 7.51
C ILE A 68 12.60 -1.86 8.81
N ASP A 69 13.91 -1.97 8.71
CA ASP A 69 14.81 -2.03 9.86
C ASP A 69 14.83 -0.73 10.69
N THR A 70 14.48 0.40 10.10
CA THR A 70 14.40 1.69 10.81
C THR A 70 12.98 2.02 11.29
N GLY A 71 12.02 1.15 11.01
CA GLY A 71 10.62 1.36 11.41
C GLY A 71 9.85 2.38 10.58
N LEU A 72 10.38 2.78 9.42
CA LEU A 72 9.68 3.71 8.53
C LEU A 72 8.43 3.06 7.96
N TYR A 73 8.54 1.82 7.50
CA TYR A 73 7.42 0.99 7.06
C TYR A 73 7.48 -0.37 7.73
N GLU A 74 6.35 -1.05 7.75
CA GLU A 74 6.24 -2.44 8.19
C GLU A 74 5.66 -3.27 7.05
N ARG A 75 6.08 -4.53 6.95
CA ARG A 75 5.51 -5.46 5.99
C ARG A 75 4.53 -6.38 6.74
N ARG A 76 3.27 -6.33 6.36
CA ARG A 76 2.21 -7.09 7.02
C ARG A 76 1.53 -8.03 6.04
N MET A 77 1.07 -9.18 6.54
CA MET A 77 0.18 -10.05 5.79
C MET A 77 -1.24 -9.52 5.93
N VAL A 78 -1.88 -9.26 4.81
CA VAL A 78 -3.24 -8.72 4.78
C VAL A 78 -4.12 -9.58 3.88
N LYS A 79 -5.43 -9.49 4.06
CA LYS A 79 -6.39 -10.11 3.16
C LYS A 79 -6.81 -9.11 2.10
N VAL A 80 -6.68 -9.51 0.85
CA VAL A 80 -7.16 -8.73 -0.28
C VAL A 80 -8.35 -9.43 -0.91
N HIS A 81 -9.31 -8.66 -1.36
CA HIS A 81 -10.55 -9.22 -1.92
C HIS A 81 -10.95 -8.54 -3.22
N ASN A 82 -11.63 -9.29 -4.04
CA ASN A 82 -12.35 -8.80 -5.20
C ASN A 82 -13.76 -9.40 -5.19
N LYS A 83 -14.48 -9.34 -6.31
CA LYS A 83 -15.86 -9.83 -6.36
C LYS A 83 -16.04 -11.30 -6.00
N SER A 84 -15.04 -12.13 -6.28
CA SER A 84 -15.15 -13.58 -6.15
C SER A 84 -14.15 -14.22 -5.21
N ASP A 85 -13.05 -13.55 -4.88
CA ASP A 85 -11.95 -14.18 -4.16
C ASP A 85 -11.47 -13.34 -2.98
N VAL A 86 -10.90 -14.05 -1.99
CA VAL A 86 -10.16 -13.46 -0.88
C VAL A 86 -8.85 -14.23 -0.78
N ILE A 87 -7.73 -13.53 -0.86
CA ILE A 87 -6.40 -14.15 -0.74
C ILE A 87 -5.52 -13.37 0.21
N ASP A 88 -4.46 -14.01 0.70
CA ASP A 88 -3.46 -13.36 1.54
C ASP A 88 -2.37 -12.76 0.67
N ALA A 89 -1.93 -11.56 1.04
CA ALA A 89 -0.84 -10.87 0.37
C ALA A 89 -0.02 -10.06 1.37
N TRP A 90 1.26 -9.91 1.10
CA TRP A 90 2.09 -8.96 1.83
C TRP A 90 1.73 -7.53 1.41
N MET A 91 1.85 -6.60 2.34
CA MET A 91 1.66 -5.18 2.04
C MET A 91 2.53 -4.35 2.97
N TYR A 92 3.15 -3.30 2.43
CA TYR A 92 3.90 -2.35 3.24
C TYR A 92 2.95 -1.32 3.83
N THR A 93 3.06 -1.11 5.14
CA THR A 93 2.21 -0.17 5.88
C THR A 93 3.10 0.79 6.67
N ILE A 94 2.52 1.91 7.09
CA ILE A 94 3.26 2.91 7.87
C ILE A 94 3.77 2.28 9.15
N GLY A 95 5.08 2.37 9.37
CA GLY A 95 5.73 1.93 10.60
C GLY A 95 5.70 3.01 11.68
N ALA A 96 6.10 2.62 12.89
CA ALA A 96 6.05 3.51 14.05
C ALA A 96 6.87 4.79 13.87
N ALA A 97 8.06 4.70 13.26
CA ALA A 97 8.91 5.88 13.05
C ALA A 97 8.25 6.90 12.11
N LEU A 98 7.65 6.45 11.01
CA LEU A 98 6.96 7.35 10.09
C LEU A 98 5.71 7.94 10.74
N LEU A 99 4.96 7.11 11.48
CA LEU A 99 3.75 7.55 12.16
C LEU A 99 4.06 8.65 13.19
N GLN A 100 5.09 8.45 14.00
CA GLN A 100 5.50 9.41 15.02
C GLN A 100 6.10 10.69 14.43
N GLY A 101 6.79 10.57 13.31
CA GLY A 101 7.44 11.69 12.65
C GLY A 101 6.55 12.52 11.74
N THR A 102 5.29 12.13 11.56
CA THR A 102 4.37 12.79 10.64
C THR A 102 3.19 13.38 11.39
N LYS A 103 2.95 14.68 11.21
CA LYS A 103 1.86 15.40 11.91
C LYS A 103 0.58 15.46 11.11
N VAL A 104 0.65 15.36 9.78
CA VAL A 104 -0.50 15.51 8.89
C VAL A 104 -0.56 14.34 7.93
N PHE A 105 -1.73 13.74 7.80
CA PHE A 105 -2.02 12.67 6.85
C PHE A 105 -3.23 13.09 6.01
N GLU A 106 -3.03 13.28 4.72
CA GLU A 106 -4.12 13.61 3.81
C GLU A 106 -4.63 12.34 3.14
N MET A 107 -5.94 12.20 3.03
CA MET A 107 -6.54 11.04 2.38
C MET A 107 -6.31 11.07 0.87
N VAL A 108 -5.92 9.93 0.30
CA VAL A 108 -5.82 9.78 -1.15
C VAL A 108 -7.24 9.71 -1.73
N PRO A 109 -7.55 10.54 -2.75
CA PRO A 109 -8.88 10.53 -3.35
C PRO A 109 -9.31 9.14 -3.83
N LYS A 110 -10.55 8.76 -3.52
CA LYS A 110 -11.13 7.46 -3.88
C LYS A 110 -10.37 6.26 -3.30
N GLN A 111 -9.40 6.50 -2.43
CA GLN A 111 -8.49 5.46 -1.93
C GLN A 111 -7.80 4.70 -3.07
N ASP A 112 -7.52 5.42 -4.16
CA ASP A 112 -6.95 4.88 -5.40
C ASP A 112 -5.92 5.86 -5.94
N TRP A 113 -4.64 5.48 -5.86
CA TRP A 113 -3.51 6.27 -6.35
C TRP A 113 -3.62 6.62 -7.84
N MET A 114 -4.30 5.77 -8.62
CA MET A 114 -4.48 5.96 -10.06
C MET A 114 -5.86 6.50 -10.43
N SER A 115 -6.66 6.94 -9.46
CA SER A 115 -7.94 7.60 -9.75
C SER A 115 -7.69 8.91 -10.51
N LYS A 116 -8.68 9.32 -11.31
CA LYS A 116 -8.60 10.58 -12.05
C LYS A 116 -8.36 11.78 -11.11
N GLU A 117 -9.05 11.79 -9.98
CA GLU A 117 -8.91 12.83 -8.97
C GLU A 117 -7.51 12.87 -8.41
N CYS A 118 -6.93 11.72 -8.09
CA CYS A 118 -5.58 11.63 -7.57
C CYS A 118 -4.54 12.02 -8.63
N LEU A 119 -4.70 11.59 -9.88
CA LEU A 119 -3.82 11.96 -10.97
C LEU A 119 -3.81 13.47 -11.20
N ASN A 120 -4.97 14.13 -11.06
CA ASN A 120 -5.05 15.58 -11.19
C ASN A 120 -4.29 16.31 -10.09
N LEU A 121 -4.28 15.78 -8.87
CA LEU A 121 -3.53 16.38 -7.76
C LEU A 121 -2.01 16.34 -7.97
N ARG A 122 -1.53 15.40 -8.79
CA ARG A 122 -0.09 15.22 -9.03
C ARG A 122 0.46 16.05 -10.18
N LYS A 123 -0.39 16.79 -10.85
CA LYS A 123 0.03 17.68 -11.96
C LYS A 123 0.58 19.01 -11.46
#